data_e2ba8a20e9831815e33e1ebe69574117
#
_entry.id   e2ba8a20e9831815e33e1ebe69574117
#
_cell.length_a   1.000
_cell.length_b   1.000
_cell.length_c   1.000
_cell.angle_alpha   90.00
_cell.angle_beta   90.00
_cell.angle_gamma   90.00
#
_symmetry.space_group_name_H-M   'P 1'
#
loop_
_entity.id
_entity.type
_entity.pdbx_description
1 polymer ?
#
loop_
_entity_poly.entity_id
_entity_poly.type
_entity_poly.pdbx_seq_one_letter_code
_entity_poly.pdbx_strand_id
1 'polypeptide(L)'
;MVTAGSLSAQEWLRPSEIVAGQALIYGGSLSAAHLYFTRLTEGHPRDPAGPTLAASALIWWGEERGDDGFLADSIDALLVEGVRRAEAALAEAASDSARASLAFWLGSAHGFRARQAELLGRPWRAAREAARMRGALQFALALDSTCVDCRLGLAAYEYGLARASALARLVARIAGLGGGDVERALAECRLVAERGTYTRVDAQWFYANALFRESSRDPALREEALRVIGLLADEHPGNPVFDRFRHGPPAEP
;
A
#
# COMPACT_ATOMS: atom_id res chain seq x y z
N MET A 1 -14.52 7.01 42.08
CA MET A 1 -13.86 5.85 41.50
C MET A 1 -14.48 5.65 40.11
N VAL A 2 -13.83 6.16 39.06
CA VAL A 2 -14.24 5.90 37.69
C VAL A 2 -13.54 4.60 37.30
N THR A 3 -14.30 3.54 37.10
CA THR A 3 -13.81 2.27 36.58
C THR A 3 -13.28 2.53 35.17
N ALA A 4 -11.96 2.37 35.00
CA ALA A 4 -11.35 2.28 33.68
C ALA A 4 -11.99 1.06 32.98
N GLY A 5 -13.00 1.32 32.15
CA GLY A 5 -13.60 0.31 31.28
C GLY A 5 -12.49 -0.21 30.37
N SER A 6 -12.27 -1.52 30.40
CA SER A 6 -11.47 -2.23 29.42
C SER A 6 -11.99 -1.83 28.04
N LEU A 7 -11.15 -1.13 27.25
CA LEU A 7 -11.42 -0.86 25.84
C LEU A 7 -11.72 -2.20 25.19
N SER A 8 -12.95 -2.39 24.79
CA SER A 8 -13.44 -3.68 24.32
C SER A 8 -12.74 -4.03 23.00
N ALA A 9 -12.46 -5.33 22.80
CA ALA A 9 -11.92 -5.89 21.56
C ALA A 9 -12.74 -5.56 20.29
N GLN A 10 -13.80 -4.80 20.43
CA GLN A 10 -14.75 -4.34 19.43
C GLN A 10 -14.36 -2.98 18.78
N GLU A 11 -13.29 -2.31 19.27
CA GLU A 11 -12.86 -1.00 18.73
C GLU A 11 -11.99 -1.12 17.47
N TRP A 12 -11.38 -2.27 17.23
CA TRP A 12 -10.45 -2.53 16.14
C TRP A 12 -10.95 -3.60 15.20
N LEU A 13 -10.67 -3.43 13.90
CA LEU A 13 -10.94 -4.45 12.90
C LEU A 13 -10.13 -5.71 13.19
N ARG A 14 -10.80 -6.85 13.14
CA ARG A 14 -10.13 -8.14 13.26
C ARG A 14 -9.36 -8.47 11.98
N PRO A 15 -8.23 -9.18 12.06
CA PRO A 15 -7.49 -9.62 10.87
C PRO A 15 -8.37 -10.34 9.85
N SER A 16 -9.35 -11.14 10.30
CA SER A 16 -10.29 -11.85 9.42
C SER A 16 -11.21 -10.90 8.63
N GLU A 17 -11.60 -9.76 9.20
CA GLU A 17 -12.43 -8.75 8.51
C GLU A 17 -11.61 -8.02 7.44
N ILE A 18 -10.36 -7.71 7.74
CA ILE A 18 -9.43 -7.11 6.76
C ILE A 18 -9.24 -8.06 5.58
N VAL A 19 -8.88 -9.32 5.84
CA VAL A 19 -8.65 -10.33 4.80
C VAL A 19 -9.91 -10.60 3.97
N ALA A 20 -11.10 -10.66 4.60
CA ALA A 20 -12.37 -10.85 3.89
C ALA A 20 -12.67 -9.68 2.92
N GLY A 21 -12.44 -8.44 3.35
CA GLY A 21 -12.62 -7.28 2.48
C GLY A 21 -11.57 -7.21 1.37
N GLN A 22 -10.32 -7.57 1.65
CA GLN A 22 -9.26 -7.66 0.63
C GLN A 22 -9.55 -8.75 -0.40
N ALA A 23 -10.15 -9.88 0.00
CA ALA A 23 -10.60 -10.90 -0.94
C ALA A 23 -11.64 -10.35 -1.94
N LEU A 24 -12.49 -9.40 -1.55
CA LEU A 24 -13.39 -8.71 -2.47
C LEU A 24 -12.63 -7.79 -3.43
N ILE A 25 -11.61 -7.06 -2.94
CA ILE A 25 -10.76 -6.21 -3.79
C ILE A 25 -10.09 -7.06 -4.87
N TYR A 26 -9.32 -8.06 -4.44
CA TYR A 26 -8.50 -8.85 -5.36
C TYR A 26 -9.34 -9.83 -6.20
N GLY A 27 -10.54 -10.18 -5.76
CA GLY A 27 -11.53 -10.92 -6.55
C GLY A 27 -12.30 -10.07 -7.57
N GLY A 28 -11.98 -8.77 -7.72
CA GLY A 28 -12.62 -7.87 -8.70
C GLY A 28 -14.01 -7.36 -8.27
N SER A 29 -14.47 -7.66 -7.06
CA SER A 29 -15.76 -7.17 -6.53
C SER A 29 -15.62 -5.79 -5.88
N LEU A 30 -15.10 -4.80 -6.64
CA LEU A 30 -14.57 -3.54 -6.11
C LEU A 30 -15.62 -2.64 -5.45
N SER A 31 -16.84 -2.55 -6.03
CA SER A 31 -17.93 -1.81 -5.40
C SER A 31 -18.40 -2.46 -4.09
N ALA A 32 -18.45 -3.80 -4.05
CA ALA A 32 -18.77 -4.52 -2.83
C ALA A 32 -17.67 -4.38 -1.76
N ALA A 33 -16.40 -4.39 -2.17
CA ALA A 33 -15.27 -4.14 -1.29
C ALA A 33 -15.33 -2.74 -0.66
N HIS A 34 -15.57 -1.72 -1.49
CA HIS A 34 -15.71 -0.34 -1.00
C HIS A 34 -16.86 -0.23 0.01
N LEU A 35 -18.04 -0.76 -0.31
CA LEU A 35 -19.19 -0.76 0.61
C LEU A 35 -18.89 -1.53 1.90
N TYR A 36 -18.20 -2.67 1.81
CA TYR A 36 -17.80 -3.47 2.96
C TYR A 36 -16.91 -2.68 3.92
N PHE A 37 -15.83 -2.06 3.41
CA PHE A 37 -14.94 -1.26 4.24
C PHE A 37 -15.55 0.05 4.73
N THR A 38 -16.50 0.64 3.98
CA THR A 38 -17.27 1.80 4.47
C THR A 38 -18.09 1.44 5.70
N ARG A 39 -18.79 0.30 5.69
CA ARG A 39 -19.55 -0.19 6.86
C ARG A 39 -18.64 -0.49 8.05
N LEU A 40 -17.48 -1.10 7.81
CA LEU A 40 -16.49 -1.33 8.86
C LEU A 40 -15.93 -0.01 9.41
N THR A 41 -15.74 0.99 8.56
CA THR A 41 -15.31 2.35 8.97
C THR A 41 -16.32 3.02 9.90
N GLU A 42 -17.62 2.84 9.66
CA GLU A 42 -18.70 3.33 10.51
C GLU A 42 -18.80 2.54 11.82
N GLY A 43 -18.65 1.22 11.76
CA GLY A 43 -18.68 0.34 12.93
C GLY A 43 -17.46 0.47 13.86
N HIS A 44 -16.31 0.92 13.32
CA HIS A 44 -15.05 1.07 14.04
C HIS A 44 -14.49 2.49 13.85
N PRO A 45 -15.09 3.52 14.47
CA PRO A 45 -14.81 4.93 14.16
C PRO A 45 -13.39 5.40 14.56
N ARG A 46 -12.65 4.60 15.32
CA ARG A 46 -11.26 4.88 15.71
C ARG A 46 -10.22 4.14 14.88
N ASP A 47 -10.62 3.07 14.17
CA ASP A 47 -9.71 2.22 13.41
C ASP A 47 -9.28 2.92 12.10
N PRO A 48 -7.96 3.07 11.83
CA PRO A 48 -7.46 3.64 10.60
C PRO A 48 -7.53 2.69 9.39
N ALA A 49 -7.62 1.38 9.61
CA ALA A 49 -7.64 0.39 8.54
C ALA A 49 -8.90 0.52 7.66
N GLY A 50 -10.06 0.76 8.29
CA GLY A 50 -11.33 0.89 7.58
C GLY A 50 -11.30 1.92 6.45
N PRO A 51 -11.08 3.22 6.72
CA PRO A 51 -11.01 4.23 5.67
C PRO A 51 -9.84 4.02 4.70
N THR A 52 -8.69 3.51 5.17
CA THR A 52 -7.54 3.23 4.29
C THR A 52 -7.86 2.13 3.28
N LEU A 53 -8.53 1.07 3.69
CA LEU A 53 -8.92 -0.03 2.81
C LEU A 53 -10.14 0.30 1.93
N ALA A 54 -11.06 1.16 2.40
CA ALA A 54 -12.11 1.71 1.56
C ALA A 54 -11.53 2.53 0.40
N ALA A 55 -10.47 3.31 0.66
CA ALA A 55 -9.72 4.03 -0.37
C ALA A 55 -8.98 3.06 -1.30
N SER A 56 -8.36 2.00 -0.77
CA SER A 56 -7.69 0.96 -1.57
C SER A 56 -8.65 0.32 -2.57
N ALA A 57 -9.89 0.01 -2.17
CA ALA A 57 -10.91 -0.52 -3.07
C ALA A 57 -11.22 0.44 -4.25
N LEU A 58 -11.29 1.75 -3.99
CA LEU A 58 -11.49 2.77 -5.04
C LEU A 58 -10.27 2.90 -5.95
N ILE A 59 -9.05 2.77 -5.39
CA ILE A 59 -7.80 2.80 -6.15
C ILE A 59 -7.76 1.62 -7.13
N TRP A 60 -8.07 0.41 -6.69
CA TRP A 60 -8.17 -0.75 -7.56
C TRP A 60 -9.29 -0.62 -8.60
N TRP A 61 -10.38 0.09 -8.25
CA TRP A 61 -11.45 0.38 -9.21
C TRP A 61 -10.99 1.37 -10.29
N GLY A 62 -10.17 2.36 -9.95
CA GLY A 62 -9.49 3.22 -10.93
C GLY A 62 -8.57 2.42 -11.85
N GLU A 63 -7.77 1.48 -11.31
CA GLU A 63 -6.92 0.56 -12.09
C GLU A 63 -7.75 -0.28 -13.08
N GLU A 64 -8.88 -0.84 -12.64
CA GLU A 64 -9.78 -1.59 -13.51
C GLU A 64 -10.27 -0.73 -14.68
N ARG A 65 -10.59 0.53 -14.43
CA ARG A 65 -11.11 1.47 -15.43
C ARG A 65 -10.01 2.10 -16.29
N GLY A 66 -8.75 1.99 -15.91
CA GLY A 66 -7.65 2.72 -16.51
C GLY A 66 -7.79 4.24 -16.35
N ASP A 67 -8.34 4.69 -15.22
CA ASP A 67 -8.62 6.10 -14.92
C ASP A 67 -7.92 6.51 -13.62
N ASP A 68 -6.76 7.15 -13.77
CA ASP A 68 -5.94 7.63 -12.64
C ASP A 68 -6.63 8.73 -11.82
N GLY A 69 -7.60 9.43 -12.40
CA GLY A 69 -8.40 10.46 -11.75
C GLY A 69 -9.68 9.94 -11.09
N PHE A 70 -9.98 8.65 -11.24
CA PHE A 70 -11.22 8.06 -10.74
C PHE A 70 -11.42 8.32 -9.25
N LEU A 71 -12.48 9.06 -8.93
CA LEU A 71 -12.88 9.41 -7.56
C LEU A 71 -11.73 9.96 -6.68
N ALA A 72 -10.78 10.68 -7.27
CA ALA A 72 -9.55 11.14 -6.61
C ALA A 72 -9.81 11.91 -5.31
N ASP A 73 -10.84 12.77 -5.28
CA ASP A 73 -11.20 13.54 -4.08
C ASP A 73 -11.76 12.63 -2.97
N SER A 74 -12.58 11.63 -3.33
CA SER A 74 -13.11 10.66 -2.37
C SER A 74 -11.99 9.78 -1.80
N ILE A 75 -11.07 9.33 -2.65
CA ILE A 75 -9.88 8.58 -2.22
C ILE A 75 -9.04 9.42 -1.26
N ASP A 76 -8.74 10.69 -1.59
CA ASP A 76 -7.95 11.56 -0.71
C ASP A 76 -8.66 11.81 0.62
N ALA A 77 -9.98 12.03 0.62
CA ALA A 77 -10.76 12.23 1.85
C ALA A 77 -10.68 11.00 2.79
N LEU A 78 -10.84 9.80 2.24
CA LEU A 78 -10.73 8.54 3.00
C LEU A 78 -9.32 8.35 3.56
N LEU A 79 -8.29 8.63 2.77
CA LEU A 79 -6.90 8.50 3.21
C LEU A 79 -6.51 9.55 4.25
N VAL A 80 -7.04 10.79 4.16
CA VAL A 80 -6.89 11.83 5.20
C VAL A 80 -7.53 11.37 6.50
N GLU A 81 -8.71 10.76 6.44
CA GLU A 81 -9.38 10.21 7.62
C GLU A 81 -8.58 9.04 8.21
N GLY A 82 -8.01 8.16 7.38
CA GLY A 82 -7.12 7.08 7.83
C GLY A 82 -5.90 7.62 8.59
N VAL A 83 -5.23 8.64 8.03
CA VAL A 83 -4.10 9.32 8.69
C VAL A 83 -4.53 9.91 10.03
N ARG A 84 -5.61 10.69 10.05
CA ARG A 84 -6.13 11.32 11.27
C ARG A 84 -6.42 10.31 12.38
N ARG A 85 -7.06 9.18 12.03
CA ARG A 85 -7.37 8.11 12.99
C ARG A 85 -6.11 7.45 13.51
N ALA A 86 -5.15 7.14 12.63
CA ALA A 86 -3.88 6.52 13.02
C ALA A 86 -3.09 7.42 13.98
N GLU A 87 -2.97 8.71 13.68
CA GLU A 87 -2.27 9.68 14.54
C GLU A 87 -2.93 9.80 15.91
N ALA A 88 -4.26 9.93 15.96
CA ALA A 88 -5.01 10.00 17.20
C ALA A 88 -4.86 8.73 18.05
N ALA A 89 -4.97 7.56 17.43
CA ALA A 89 -4.82 6.29 18.12
C ALA A 89 -3.38 6.03 18.60
N LEU A 90 -2.37 6.43 17.83
CA LEU A 90 -0.96 6.35 18.22
C LEU A 90 -0.64 7.16 19.47
N ALA A 91 -1.27 8.33 19.64
CA ALA A 91 -1.09 9.17 20.82
C ALA A 91 -1.61 8.52 22.12
N GLU A 92 -2.56 7.58 22.00
CA GLU A 92 -3.20 6.90 23.13
C GLU A 92 -2.71 5.45 23.32
N ALA A 93 -1.97 4.90 22.34
CA ALA A 93 -1.54 3.50 22.36
C ALA A 93 -0.54 3.21 23.47
N ALA A 94 -0.87 2.24 24.34
CA ALA A 94 -0.09 1.90 25.53
C ALA A 94 0.98 0.81 25.29
N SER A 95 0.87 0.02 24.21
CA SER A 95 1.80 -1.08 23.92
C SER A 95 2.55 -0.87 22.61
N ASP A 96 3.78 -1.38 22.55
CA ASP A 96 4.60 -1.32 21.33
C ASP A 96 3.95 -2.09 20.17
N SER A 97 3.27 -3.20 20.44
CA SER A 97 2.55 -3.97 19.42
C SER A 97 1.38 -3.14 18.81
N ALA A 98 0.58 -2.46 19.64
CA ALA A 98 -0.47 -1.57 19.15
C ALA A 98 0.11 -0.40 18.36
N ARG A 99 1.19 0.21 18.85
CA ARG A 99 1.90 1.31 18.16
C ARG A 99 2.48 0.86 16.82
N ALA A 100 3.06 -0.34 16.75
CA ALA A 100 3.59 -0.89 15.50
C ALA A 100 2.47 -1.07 14.46
N SER A 101 1.33 -1.66 14.86
CA SER A 101 0.17 -1.84 13.97
C SER A 101 -0.40 -0.51 13.48
N LEU A 102 -0.57 0.46 14.38
CA LEU A 102 -1.08 1.79 14.02
C LEU A 102 -0.11 2.55 13.10
N ALA A 103 1.20 2.42 13.33
CA ALA A 103 2.22 3.01 12.47
C ALA A 103 2.26 2.37 11.09
N PHE A 104 1.99 1.06 10.98
CA PHE A 104 1.79 0.38 9.70
C PHE A 104 0.62 0.99 8.92
N TRP A 105 -0.55 1.17 9.53
CA TRP A 105 -1.70 1.78 8.87
C TRP A 105 -1.49 3.25 8.52
N LEU A 106 -0.80 4.01 9.38
CA LEU A 106 -0.37 5.38 9.08
C LEU A 106 0.53 5.42 7.84
N GLY A 107 1.51 4.53 7.80
CA GLY A 107 2.40 4.38 6.65
C GLY A 107 1.64 4.00 5.39
N SER A 108 0.72 3.04 5.46
CA SER A 108 -0.11 2.59 4.34
C SER A 108 -0.96 3.73 3.77
N ALA A 109 -1.63 4.51 4.62
CA ALA A 109 -2.42 5.66 4.18
C ALA A 109 -1.54 6.72 3.47
N HIS A 110 -0.37 7.04 4.02
CA HIS A 110 0.59 7.94 3.35
C HIS A 110 1.14 7.36 2.05
N GLY A 111 1.36 6.04 1.97
CA GLY A 111 1.79 5.36 0.76
C GLY A 111 0.78 5.47 -0.39
N PHE A 112 -0.49 5.21 -0.11
CA PHE A 112 -1.55 5.40 -1.09
C PHE A 112 -1.70 6.87 -1.50
N ARG A 113 -1.55 7.83 -0.58
CA ARG A 113 -1.54 9.27 -0.93
C ARG A 113 -0.36 9.66 -1.80
N ALA A 114 0.82 9.08 -1.56
CA ALA A 114 1.99 9.30 -2.40
C ALA A 114 1.75 8.79 -3.82
N ARG A 115 1.24 7.56 -3.97
CA ARG A 115 0.88 6.96 -5.26
C ARG A 115 -0.15 7.80 -6.01
N GLN A 116 -1.24 8.21 -5.37
CA GLN A 116 -2.26 9.06 -5.99
C GLN A 116 -1.70 10.41 -6.43
N ALA A 117 -0.84 11.02 -5.62
CA ALA A 117 -0.20 12.28 -5.98
C ALA A 117 0.75 12.14 -7.19
N GLU A 118 1.43 10.99 -7.32
CA GLU A 118 2.28 10.67 -8.48
C GLU A 118 1.44 10.55 -9.75
N LEU A 119 0.38 9.73 -9.73
CA LEU A 119 -0.54 9.53 -10.86
C LEU A 119 -1.19 10.84 -11.32
N LEU A 120 -1.54 11.73 -10.40
CA LEU A 120 -2.11 13.04 -10.69
C LEU A 120 -1.06 14.11 -11.08
N GLY A 121 0.20 13.74 -11.30
CA GLY A 121 1.27 14.65 -11.71
C GLY A 121 1.64 15.70 -10.64
N ARG A 122 1.54 15.33 -9.34
CA ARG A 122 1.84 16.20 -8.19
C ARG A 122 3.12 15.77 -7.46
N PRO A 123 4.31 15.86 -8.08
CA PRO A 123 5.54 15.22 -7.58
C PRO A 123 5.99 15.71 -6.20
N TRP A 124 5.79 16.99 -5.86
CA TRP A 124 6.13 17.51 -4.54
C TRP A 124 5.24 16.95 -3.43
N ARG A 125 3.97 16.73 -3.74
CA ARG A 125 3.04 16.08 -2.80
C ARG A 125 3.42 14.60 -2.64
N ALA A 126 3.69 13.91 -3.75
CA ALA A 126 4.13 12.52 -3.75
C ALA A 126 5.38 12.32 -2.89
N ALA A 127 6.42 13.14 -3.09
CA ALA A 127 7.65 13.06 -2.32
C ALA A 127 7.43 13.29 -0.81
N ARG A 128 6.60 14.25 -0.45
CA ARG A 128 6.28 14.54 0.96
C ARG A 128 5.52 13.40 1.63
N GLU A 129 4.51 12.86 0.94
CA GLU A 129 3.74 11.73 1.49
C GLU A 129 4.60 10.45 1.54
N ALA A 130 5.47 10.20 0.56
CA ALA A 130 6.43 9.11 0.58
C ALA A 130 7.43 9.21 1.76
N ALA A 131 7.89 10.41 2.09
CA ALA A 131 8.76 10.62 3.25
C ALA A 131 8.03 10.32 4.58
N ARG A 132 6.74 10.69 4.70
CA ARG A 132 5.91 10.38 5.87
C ARG A 132 5.64 8.87 5.98
N MET A 133 5.30 8.23 4.86
CA MET A 133 5.18 6.76 4.78
C MET A 133 6.44 6.08 5.29
N ARG A 134 7.61 6.48 4.77
CA ARG A 134 8.90 5.92 5.20
C ARG A 134 9.11 6.06 6.71
N GLY A 135 8.88 7.24 7.26
CA GLY A 135 9.03 7.48 8.71
C GLY A 135 8.11 6.60 9.56
N ALA A 136 6.85 6.48 9.19
CA ALA A 136 5.87 5.65 9.89
C ALA A 136 6.23 4.15 9.83
N LEU A 137 6.62 3.64 8.65
CA LEU A 137 6.98 2.23 8.48
C LEU A 137 8.31 1.87 9.16
N GLN A 138 9.28 2.78 9.16
CA GLN A 138 10.52 2.59 9.93
C GLN A 138 10.24 2.56 11.43
N PHE A 139 9.34 3.41 11.93
CA PHE A 139 8.91 3.38 13.32
C PHE A 139 8.18 2.06 13.65
N ALA A 140 7.28 1.57 12.77
CA ALA A 140 6.64 0.28 12.94
C ALA A 140 7.67 -0.86 13.05
N LEU A 141 8.67 -0.91 12.16
CA LEU A 141 9.73 -1.93 12.17
C LEU A 141 10.67 -1.81 13.37
N ALA A 142 10.86 -0.62 13.92
CA ALA A 142 11.64 -0.44 15.14
C ALA A 142 10.96 -1.03 16.37
N LEU A 143 9.61 -1.04 16.38
CA LEU A 143 8.78 -1.63 17.44
C LEU A 143 8.52 -3.12 17.21
N ASP A 144 8.35 -3.53 15.95
CA ASP A 144 8.14 -4.93 15.53
C ASP A 144 8.96 -5.23 14.27
N SER A 145 10.17 -5.77 14.47
CA SER A 145 11.08 -6.14 13.38
C SER A 145 10.54 -7.29 12.50
N THR A 146 9.49 -7.98 12.94
CA THR A 146 8.85 -9.08 12.21
C THR A 146 7.75 -8.62 11.25
N CYS A 147 7.38 -7.33 11.24
CA CYS A 147 6.39 -6.75 10.34
C CYS A 147 6.85 -6.85 8.87
N VAL A 148 6.54 -7.97 8.22
CA VAL A 148 6.87 -8.16 6.79
C VAL A 148 6.12 -7.16 5.92
N ASP A 149 4.83 -6.92 6.20
CA ASP A 149 3.99 -5.98 5.43
C ASP A 149 4.54 -4.54 5.43
N CYS A 150 5.21 -4.12 6.50
CA CYS A 150 5.87 -2.81 6.59
C CYS A 150 6.97 -2.59 5.53
N ARG A 151 7.53 -3.66 5.00
CA ARG A 151 8.64 -3.61 4.04
C ARG A 151 8.22 -3.20 2.64
N LEU A 152 6.94 -3.46 2.24
CA LEU A 152 6.47 -3.08 0.90
C LEU A 152 6.62 -1.58 0.63
N GLY A 153 6.09 -0.74 1.54
CA GLY A 153 6.17 0.71 1.36
C GLY A 153 7.62 1.24 1.37
N LEU A 154 8.50 0.62 2.18
CA LEU A 154 9.92 0.97 2.18
C LEU A 154 10.61 0.55 0.87
N ALA A 155 10.28 -0.63 0.34
CA ALA A 155 10.78 -1.08 -0.95
C ALA A 155 10.29 -0.20 -2.10
N ALA A 156 9.01 0.18 -2.10
CA ALA A 156 8.45 1.10 -3.08
C ALA A 156 9.12 2.49 -3.02
N TYR A 157 9.41 2.99 -1.80
CA TYR A 157 10.17 4.23 -1.61
C TYR A 157 11.58 4.13 -2.19
N GLU A 158 12.32 3.07 -1.90
CA GLU A 158 13.67 2.81 -2.42
C GLU A 158 13.68 2.71 -3.95
N TYR A 159 12.72 1.97 -4.52
CA TYR A 159 12.56 1.83 -5.96
C TYR A 159 12.28 3.19 -6.63
N GLY A 160 11.31 3.94 -6.10
CA GLY A 160 10.98 5.26 -6.62
C GLY A 160 12.17 6.23 -6.56
N LEU A 161 12.92 6.21 -5.46
CA LEU A 161 14.11 7.04 -5.30
C LEU A 161 15.23 6.62 -6.28
N ALA A 162 15.44 5.32 -6.50
CA ALA A 162 16.42 4.83 -7.48
C ALA A 162 16.10 5.28 -8.93
N ARG A 163 14.82 5.45 -9.22
CA ARG A 163 14.32 5.91 -10.55
C ARG A 163 14.16 7.42 -10.66
N ALA A 164 14.34 8.15 -9.57
CA ALA A 164 14.28 9.61 -9.59
C ALA A 164 15.42 10.22 -10.42
N SER A 165 15.29 11.48 -10.80
CA SER A 165 16.34 12.21 -11.52
C SER A 165 17.64 12.26 -10.70
N ALA A 166 18.79 12.41 -11.36
CA ALA A 166 20.09 12.48 -10.70
C ALA A 166 20.15 13.61 -9.64
N LEU A 167 19.52 14.75 -9.95
CA LEU A 167 19.42 15.87 -9.01
C LEU A 167 18.56 15.52 -7.80
N ALA A 168 17.40 14.89 -8.01
CA ALA A 168 16.53 14.47 -6.91
C ALA A 168 17.22 13.44 -6.02
N ARG A 169 17.96 12.48 -6.57
CA ARG A 169 18.77 11.52 -5.81
C ARG A 169 19.88 12.19 -5.00
N LEU A 170 20.55 13.20 -5.58
CA LEU A 170 21.60 13.95 -4.86
C LEU A 170 21.00 14.70 -3.67
N VAL A 171 19.89 15.41 -3.88
CA VAL A 171 19.18 16.14 -2.81
C VAL A 171 18.72 15.16 -1.71
N ALA A 172 18.12 14.02 -2.08
CA ALA A 172 17.69 13.00 -1.14
C ALA A 172 18.86 12.46 -0.31
N ARG A 173 20.02 12.20 -0.94
CA ARG A 173 21.23 11.74 -0.26
C ARG A 173 21.76 12.77 0.74
N ILE A 174 21.82 14.03 0.37
CA ILE A 174 22.22 15.13 1.26
C ILE A 174 21.26 15.26 2.44
N ALA A 175 19.96 15.07 2.19
CA ALA A 175 18.93 15.09 3.22
C ALA A 175 18.88 13.81 4.10
N GLY A 176 19.80 12.85 3.92
CA GLY A 176 19.83 11.59 4.68
C GLY A 176 18.69 10.62 4.31
N LEU A 177 18.03 10.82 3.18
CA LEU A 177 16.90 10.01 2.72
C LEU A 177 17.33 8.73 1.95
N GLY A 178 18.64 8.54 1.73
CA GLY A 178 19.20 7.42 0.98
C GLY A 178 19.43 7.73 -0.49
N GLY A 179 19.92 6.75 -1.25
CA GLY A 179 20.22 6.88 -2.68
C GLY A 179 19.29 6.09 -3.61
N GLY A 180 18.46 5.23 -3.03
CA GLY A 180 17.67 4.24 -3.74
C GLY A 180 18.53 3.10 -4.32
N ASP A 181 18.00 1.88 -4.30
CA ASP A 181 18.64 0.68 -4.82
C ASP A 181 17.56 -0.23 -5.41
N VAL A 182 17.60 -0.45 -6.72
CA VAL A 182 16.58 -1.23 -7.45
C VAL A 182 16.63 -2.70 -7.04
N GLU A 183 17.82 -3.30 -6.94
CA GLU A 183 17.97 -4.73 -6.65
C GLU A 183 17.47 -5.05 -5.24
N ARG A 184 17.85 -4.21 -4.27
CA ARG A 184 17.38 -4.34 -2.89
C ARG A 184 15.87 -4.11 -2.80
N ALA A 185 15.33 -3.11 -3.49
CA ALA A 185 13.88 -2.87 -3.52
C ALA A 185 13.10 -4.05 -4.09
N LEU A 186 13.57 -4.64 -5.20
CA LEU A 186 12.96 -5.83 -5.79
C LEU A 186 13.04 -7.04 -4.85
N ALA A 187 14.17 -7.26 -4.19
CA ALA A 187 14.33 -8.35 -3.22
C ALA A 187 13.38 -8.21 -2.03
N GLU A 188 13.21 -7.00 -1.48
CA GLU A 188 12.26 -6.72 -0.40
C GLU A 188 10.80 -6.88 -0.88
N CYS A 189 10.46 -6.40 -2.08
CA CYS A 189 9.13 -6.62 -2.67
C CYS A 189 8.81 -8.11 -2.83
N ARG A 190 9.78 -8.89 -3.31
CA ARG A 190 9.65 -10.35 -3.44
C ARG A 190 9.41 -11.02 -2.09
N LEU A 191 10.15 -10.62 -1.05
CA LEU A 191 9.94 -11.13 0.31
C LEU A 191 8.52 -10.88 0.79
N VAL A 192 7.97 -9.67 0.58
CA VAL A 192 6.58 -9.34 0.95
C VAL A 192 5.58 -10.09 0.08
N ALA A 193 5.84 -10.25 -1.22
CA ALA A 193 5.01 -11.03 -2.14
C ALA A 193 4.90 -12.52 -1.73
N GLU A 194 5.92 -13.05 -1.06
CA GLU A 194 5.97 -14.44 -0.57
C GLU A 194 5.37 -14.59 0.84
N ARG A 195 5.54 -13.60 1.73
CA ARG A 195 5.32 -13.74 3.17
C ARG A 195 4.38 -12.70 3.79
N GLY A 196 3.98 -11.67 3.06
CA GLY A 196 3.08 -10.63 3.54
C GLY A 196 1.70 -11.20 3.89
N THR A 197 1.05 -10.59 4.83
CA THR A 197 -0.32 -10.95 5.24
C THR A 197 -1.34 -10.03 4.58
N TYR A 198 -1.18 -8.72 4.76
CA TYR A 198 -2.13 -7.71 4.25
C TYR A 198 -1.71 -7.11 2.91
N THR A 199 -0.41 -7.11 2.62
CA THR A 199 0.16 -6.46 1.44
C THR A 199 0.72 -7.46 0.42
N ARG A 200 0.48 -8.76 0.58
CA ARG A 200 1.02 -9.80 -0.30
C ARG A 200 0.64 -9.58 -1.76
N VAL A 201 -0.63 -9.39 -2.04
CA VAL A 201 -1.13 -9.20 -3.42
C VAL A 201 -0.66 -7.87 -4.00
N ASP A 202 -0.70 -6.79 -3.21
CA ASP A 202 -0.16 -5.49 -3.63
C ASP A 202 1.35 -5.58 -3.92
N ALA A 203 2.09 -6.36 -3.12
CA ALA A 203 3.52 -6.59 -3.34
C ALA A 203 3.78 -7.39 -4.63
N GLN A 204 3.00 -8.44 -4.90
CA GLN A 204 3.09 -9.20 -6.15
C GLN A 204 2.80 -8.29 -7.36
N TRP A 205 1.75 -7.47 -7.28
CA TRP A 205 1.40 -6.51 -8.31
C TRP A 205 2.50 -5.47 -8.53
N PHE A 206 2.98 -4.84 -7.46
CA PHE A 206 4.07 -3.86 -7.53
C PHE A 206 5.36 -4.48 -8.07
N TYR A 207 5.74 -5.68 -7.59
CA TYR A 207 6.93 -6.40 -8.02
C TYR A 207 6.89 -6.70 -9.51
N ALA A 208 5.79 -7.26 -10.02
CA ALA A 208 5.64 -7.56 -11.44
C ALA A 208 5.76 -6.29 -12.31
N ASN A 209 5.09 -5.19 -11.91
CA ASN A 209 5.19 -3.92 -12.65
C ASN A 209 6.59 -3.32 -12.60
N ALA A 210 7.30 -3.43 -11.49
CA ALA A 210 8.70 -3.01 -11.39
C ALA A 210 9.59 -3.86 -12.32
N LEU A 211 9.41 -5.18 -12.34
CA LEU A 211 10.12 -6.08 -13.25
C LEU A 211 9.85 -5.74 -14.72
N PHE A 212 8.62 -5.44 -15.12
CA PHE A 212 8.31 -4.98 -16.48
C PHE A 212 9.09 -3.72 -16.86
N ARG A 213 9.20 -2.76 -15.95
CA ARG A 213 9.95 -1.53 -16.16
C ARG A 213 11.47 -1.77 -16.29
N GLU A 214 12.01 -2.75 -15.59
CA GLU A 214 13.43 -3.14 -15.67
C GLU A 214 13.74 -4.07 -16.83
N SER A 215 12.74 -4.71 -17.43
CA SER A 215 12.92 -5.74 -18.47
C SER A 215 13.57 -5.25 -19.78
N SER A 216 13.58 -3.93 -20.02
CA SER A 216 14.34 -3.34 -21.13
C SER A 216 15.86 -3.56 -21.01
N ARG A 217 16.36 -3.83 -19.81
CA ARG A 217 17.78 -4.09 -19.51
C ARG A 217 18.09 -5.57 -19.38
N ASP A 218 17.10 -6.36 -18.98
CA ASP A 218 17.23 -7.81 -18.82
C ASP A 218 15.91 -8.51 -19.21
N PRO A 219 15.85 -9.20 -20.36
CA PRO A 219 14.64 -9.90 -20.80
C PRO A 219 14.12 -10.97 -19.83
N ALA A 220 14.99 -11.58 -18.99
CA ALA A 220 14.57 -12.57 -18.01
C ALA A 220 13.62 -11.98 -16.95
N LEU A 221 13.74 -10.68 -16.66
CA LEU A 221 12.82 -9.98 -15.76
C LEU A 221 11.39 -9.93 -16.30
N ARG A 222 11.24 -9.91 -17.65
CA ARG A 222 9.92 -9.96 -18.28
C ARG A 222 9.24 -11.30 -18.08
N GLU A 223 9.97 -12.39 -18.18
CA GLU A 223 9.43 -13.74 -17.95
C GLU A 223 8.99 -13.91 -16.50
N GLU A 224 9.80 -13.44 -15.57
CA GLU A 224 9.44 -13.45 -14.14
C GLU A 224 8.20 -12.58 -13.86
N ALA A 225 8.10 -11.39 -14.45
CA ALA A 225 6.91 -10.52 -14.31
C ALA A 225 5.64 -11.22 -14.82
N LEU A 226 5.70 -11.84 -16.01
CA LEU A 226 4.59 -12.58 -16.59
C LEU A 226 4.19 -13.78 -15.71
N ARG A 227 5.16 -14.49 -15.14
CA ARG A 227 4.90 -15.58 -14.20
C ARG A 227 4.15 -15.09 -12.96
N VAL A 228 4.56 -13.98 -12.36
CA VAL A 228 3.91 -13.40 -11.17
C VAL A 228 2.48 -12.94 -11.50
N ILE A 229 2.27 -12.27 -12.64
CA ILE A 229 0.93 -11.85 -13.07
C ILE A 229 0.06 -13.09 -13.39
N GLY A 230 0.61 -14.12 -14.01
CA GLY A 230 -0.10 -15.37 -14.25
C GLY A 230 -0.62 -16.01 -12.97
N LEU A 231 0.22 -16.08 -11.93
CA LEU A 231 -0.19 -16.57 -10.61
C LEU A 231 -1.30 -15.70 -9.98
N LEU A 232 -1.19 -14.37 -10.06
CA LEU A 232 -2.23 -13.45 -9.57
C LEU A 232 -3.56 -13.68 -10.30
N ALA A 233 -3.54 -13.82 -11.63
CA ALA A 233 -4.74 -14.04 -12.42
C ALA A 233 -5.37 -15.44 -12.15
N ASP A 234 -4.54 -16.44 -11.85
CA ASP A 234 -5.01 -17.79 -11.49
C ASP A 234 -5.57 -17.85 -10.07
N GLU A 235 -4.96 -17.13 -9.11
CA GLU A 235 -5.47 -17.03 -7.74
C GLU A 235 -6.73 -16.13 -7.65
N HIS A 236 -6.89 -15.18 -8.57
CA HIS A 236 -7.96 -14.17 -8.57
C HIS A 236 -8.67 -14.08 -9.93
N PRO A 237 -9.35 -15.14 -10.40
CA PRO A 237 -9.89 -15.23 -11.75
C PRO A 237 -11.02 -14.22 -12.06
N GLY A 238 -11.55 -13.55 -11.02
CA GLY A 238 -12.55 -12.49 -11.19
C GLY A 238 -11.96 -11.08 -11.36
N ASN A 239 -10.64 -10.92 -11.29
CA ASN A 239 -10.00 -9.61 -11.36
C ASN A 239 -9.58 -9.26 -12.79
N PRO A 240 -10.28 -8.33 -13.48
CA PRO A 240 -9.98 -8.00 -14.87
C PRO A 240 -8.64 -7.25 -15.04
N VAL A 241 -8.10 -6.66 -13.97
CA VAL A 241 -6.77 -6.02 -14.00
C VAL A 241 -5.69 -7.08 -14.23
N PHE A 242 -5.72 -8.17 -13.45
CA PHE A 242 -4.73 -9.24 -13.60
C PHE A 242 -4.86 -9.95 -14.96
N ASP A 243 -6.08 -10.22 -15.42
CA ASP A 243 -6.30 -10.82 -16.74
C ASP A 243 -5.79 -9.94 -17.88
N ARG A 244 -6.03 -8.63 -17.82
CA ARG A 244 -5.56 -7.66 -18.81
C ARG A 244 -4.01 -7.66 -18.92
N PHE A 245 -3.31 -7.87 -17.82
CA PHE A 245 -1.85 -7.88 -17.76
C PHE A 245 -1.23 -9.27 -17.96
N ARG A 246 -2.04 -10.31 -18.11
CA ARG A 246 -1.56 -11.71 -18.27
C ARG A 246 -0.54 -11.89 -19.39
N HIS A 247 -0.60 -11.08 -20.44
CA HIS A 247 0.33 -11.09 -21.57
C HIS A 247 1.31 -9.91 -21.57
N GLY A 248 1.38 -9.18 -20.48
CA GLY A 248 2.17 -7.97 -20.28
C GLY A 248 1.32 -6.71 -20.23
N PRO A 249 1.94 -5.57 -19.83
CA PRO A 249 1.23 -4.31 -19.82
C PRO A 249 0.69 -3.98 -21.21
N PRO A 250 -0.53 -3.38 -21.30
CA PRO A 250 -1.05 -2.91 -22.58
C PRO A 250 -0.05 -1.93 -23.21
N ALA A 251 0.03 -1.92 -24.54
CA ALA A 251 0.84 -0.94 -25.26
C ALA A 251 0.39 0.46 -24.85
N GLU A 252 1.36 1.33 -24.54
CA GLU A 252 1.05 2.75 -24.32
C GLU A 252 0.41 3.32 -25.61
N PRO A 253 -0.67 4.11 -25.50
CA PRO A 253 -1.36 4.69 -26.64
C PRO A 253 -0.54 5.69 -27.43
#